data_24be32833683831aa5949b6b7caedcb7
#
_entry.id   24be32833683831aa5949b6b7caedcb7
#
_cell.length_a   1.000
_cell.length_b   1.000
_cell.length_c   1.000
_cell.angle_alpha   90.00
_cell.angle_beta   90.00
_cell.angle_gamma   90.00
#
_symmetry.space_group_name_H-M   'P 1'
#
loop_
_entity.id
_entity.type
_entity.pdbx_description
1 polymer ?
#
loop_
_entity_poly.entity_id
_entity_poly.type
_entity_poly.pdbx_seq_one_letter_code
_entity_poly.pdbx_strand_id
1 'polypeptide(L)'
;MPQARWWNAVIASSRPRTWEQLTASAGSGATRGRVSALLTTAEAVVHRPAADRALRRGMAIASPGSKVLTEDNVFINLRKMEYAVRGPLLIRALEIEKELQKGVKKPFKEVIKANVGDAHAMGQQPITFLRQVLTLTVSPQLLDDPTYPEDAKERAKTILCQCKGGSVGSYSESVGIEIIRKHVAQYIQDRDGIPCDYHNIILSNGASDGIKSVLKLFNEKIDGKPSGVMIPIPQYPLYSATLAEFGLTQIGYYLNEENKWALDICELDRALNESRRICNPRVLVVINPGNPTGQVLTRSNIEDIIRFAYKNHLFLLADEVYQDNVYDKDSAFHSFKKVMTEMGEPYCKMELASFMSVSKGYMGECGIRGGYGELINMDPQVMAILLKSISAMLCPTVLGQVVMDVVVNPPKPHEPSYELFQKEKEYTLRSLAERSQLVVDTLNSIPGFKANPAMGAMYVFPQIDLPKKAIQAAEKEGQQPDVFYAFKLLESTGICVIPGSGFGQRPGTYHFRTTILPQKEKIKAMLESLKQFHIKFLEEYK
;
A
#
# COMPACT_ATOMS: atom_id res chain seq x y z
N MET A 1 -9.63 13.86 -32.79
CA MET A 1 -9.48 14.80 -31.67
C MET A 1 -10.80 15.00 -30.91
N PRO A 2 -11.26 14.05 -30.08
CA PRO A 2 -12.35 14.27 -29.11
C PRO A 2 -11.92 14.15 -27.65
N GLN A 3 -10.70 13.75 -27.31
CA GLN A 3 -10.30 13.53 -25.89
C GLN A 3 -9.96 14.79 -25.09
N ALA A 4 -9.62 15.90 -25.74
CA ALA A 4 -9.26 17.15 -25.04
C ALA A 4 -10.48 17.90 -24.44
N ARG A 5 -11.70 17.58 -24.85
CA ARG A 5 -12.92 18.25 -24.31
C ARG A 5 -13.43 17.67 -22.99
N TRP A 6 -13.05 16.42 -22.66
CA TRP A 6 -13.50 15.77 -21.43
C TRP A 6 -12.83 16.33 -20.16
N TRP A 7 -11.53 16.64 -20.25
CA TRP A 7 -10.77 17.19 -19.11
C TRP A 7 -11.22 18.59 -18.71
N ASN A 8 -11.60 19.42 -19.67
CA ASN A 8 -12.08 20.78 -19.38
C ASN A 8 -13.49 20.82 -18.76
N ALA A 9 -14.32 19.81 -18.99
CA ALA A 9 -15.65 19.73 -18.41
C ALA A 9 -15.62 19.33 -16.91
N VAL A 10 -14.65 18.49 -16.50
CA VAL A 10 -14.47 18.07 -15.09
C VAL A 10 -13.91 19.21 -14.25
N ILE A 11 -13.04 20.06 -14.82
CA ILE A 11 -12.46 21.22 -14.12
C ILE A 11 -13.47 22.37 -13.99
N ALA A 12 -14.40 22.52 -14.94
CA ALA A 12 -15.41 23.57 -14.90
C ALA A 12 -16.54 23.33 -13.89
N SER A 13 -16.78 22.08 -13.51
CA SER A 13 -17.85 21.73 -12.53
C SER A 13 -17.41 21.77 -11.06
N SER A 14 -16.10 21.99 -10.79
CA SER A 14 -15.51 21.95 -9.45
C SER A 14 -15.07 23.31 -8.91
N ARG A 15 -15.55 24.44 -9.46
CA ARG A 15 -15.29 25.75 -8.85
C ARG A 15 -16.20 25.95 -7.63
N PRO A 16 -15.67 26.04 -6.41
CA PRO A 16 -16.50 26.45 -5.27
C PRO A 16 -16.92 27.92 -5.48
N ARG A 17 -18.22 28.18 -5.31
CA ARG A 17 -18.73 29.55 -5.24
C ARG A 17 -18.08 30.22 -4.02
N THR A 18 -17.52 31.40 -4.22
CA THR A 18 -16.96 32.22 -3.13
C THR A 18 -18.08 32.73 -2.22
N TRP A 19 -17.78 32.90 -0.93
CA TRP A 19 -18.69 33.39 0.10
C TRP A 19 -19.38 34.72 -0.26
N GLU A 20 -18.80 35.54 -1.10
CA GLU A 20 -19.35 36.83 -1.55
C GLU A 20 -20.58 36.69 -2.46
N GLN A 21 -20.76 35.57 -3.15
CA GLN A 21 -21.94 35.34 -4.00
C GLN A 21 -23.18 34.85 -3.25
N LEU A 22 -23.02 34.50 -1.96
CA LEU A 22 -24.14 34.07 -1.09
C LEU A 22 -24.72 35.21 -0.21
N THR A 23 -24.04 36.37 -0.15
CA THR A 23 -24.48 37.51 0.65
C THR A 23 -25.25 38.59 -0.14
N ALA A 24 -25.27 38.49 -1.46
CA ALA A 24 -25.93 39.49 -2.33
C ALA A 24 -27.44 39.28 -2.55
N SER A 25 -28.05 38.23 -1.98
CA SER A 25 -29.48 37.92 -2.17
C SER A 25 -30.30 37.87 -0.88
N ALA A 26 -29.81 38.44 0.23
CA ALA A 26 -30.57 38.54 1.47
C ALA A 26 -30.70 40.01 1.91
N GLY A 27 -31.75 40.66 1.41
CA GLY A 27 -32.23 41.91 1.96
C GLY A 27 -32.79 41.71 3.37
N SER A 28 -32.31 42.56 4.27
CA SER A 28 -32.81 42.97 5.59
C SER A 28 -33.91 42.12 6.27
N GLY A 29 -33.56 41.56 7.41
CA GLY A 29 -34.49 41.24 8.48
C GLY A 29 -34.29 39.91 9.18
N ALA A 30 -33.82 39.99 10.44
CA ALA A 30 -33.90 38.98 11.52
C ALA A 30 -33.02 37.69 11.41
N THR A 31 -31.93 37.78 12.12
CA THR A 31 -31.00 37.24 12.82
C THR A 31 -31.00 36.35 14.04
N ARG A 32 -30.12 35.57 14.27
CA ARG A 32 -29.81 34.74 15.45
C ARG A 32 -30.56 33.42 15.65
N GLY A 33 -30.69 32.57 14.62
CA GLY A 33 -31.31 31.25 14.86
C GLY A 33 -30.94 30.13 13.87
N ARG A 34 -30.07 30.38 12.90
CA ARG A 34 -29.83 29.42 11.79
C ARG A 34 -28.43 28.83 11.66
N VAL A 35 -27.52 29.09 12.59
CA VAL A 35 -26.19 28.47 12.59
C VAL A 35 -26.22 27.09 13.25
N SER A 36 -27.20 26.83 14.14
CA SER A 36 -27.38 25.53 14.79
C SER A 36 -28.05 24.47 13.91
N ALA A 37 -28.76 24.87 12.85
CA ALA A 37 -29.54 23.93 12.02
C ALA A 37 -28.75 23.29 10.85
N LEU A 38 -27.55 23.80 10.54
CA LEU A 38 -26.68 23.19 9.50
C LEU A 38 -25.74 22.14 10.04
N LEU A 39 -25.55 22.07 11.36
CA LEU A 39 -24.77 21.00 12.01
C LEU A 39 -25.62 19.75 12.33
N THR A 40 -26.95 19.90 12.38
CA THR A 40 -27.89 18.79 12.67
C THR A 40 -28.27 17.96 11.43
N THR A 41 -27.98 18.41 10.22
CA THR A 41 -28.25 17.61 8.99
C THR A 41 -27.19 16.60 8.65
N ALA A 42 -26.03 16.65 9.28
CA ALA A 42 -24.97 15.62 9.12
C ALA A 42 -25.23 14.38 10.01
N GLU A 43 -25.99 14.50 11.09
CA GLU A 43 -26.30 13.39 12.00
C GLU A 43 -27.46 12.49 11.56
N ALA A 44 -28.25 12.90 10.55
CA ALA A 44 -29.44 12.15 10.11
C ALA A 44 -29.17 11.06 9.04
N VAL A 45 -27.93 10.82 8.66
CA VAL A 45 -27.60 9.81 7.60
C VAL A 45 -27.32 8.41 8.17
N VAL A 46 -27.26 8.24 9.50
CA VAL A 46 -26.70 7.01 10.09
C VAL A 46 -27.72 5.92 10.44
N HIS A 47 -29.00 6.08 10.44
CA HIS A 47 -29.90 4.92 10.68
C HIS A 47 -31.27 5.08 10.01
N ARG A 48 -31.37 4.62 8.74
CA ARG A 48 -32.64 4.10 8.22
C ARG A 48 -32.54 2.58 8.07
N PRO A 49 -33.49 1.80 8.62
CA PRO A 49 -33.41 0.34 8.55
C PRO A 49 -33.44 -0.15 7.10
N ALA A 50 -32.58 -1.17 6.81
CA ALA A 50 -32.44 -1.76 5.49
C ALA A 50 -33.75 -2.34 4.89
N ALA A 51 -34.77 -2.57 5.69
CA ALA A 51 -36.06 -3.11 5.26
C ALA A 51 -36.90 -2.12 4.41
N ASP A 52 -36.79 -0.82 4.64
CA ASP A 52 -37.60 0.18 3.89
C ASP A 52 -36.99 0.49 2.49
N ARG A 53 -35.73 0.16 2.24
CA ARG A 53 -35.08 0.30 0.93
C ARG A 53 -35.38 -0.85 -0.04
N ALA A 54 -35.72 -2.03 0.46
CA ALA A 54 -36.01 -3.21 -0.40
C ALA A 54 -37.35 -3.09 -1.13
N LEU A 55 -38.32 -2.36 -0.58
CA LEU A 55 -39.65 -2.19 -1.16
C LEU A 55 -39.76 -1.14 -2.27
N ARG A 56 -38.73 -0.31 -2.49
CA ARG A 56 -38.73 0.71 -3.56
C ARG A 56 -37.98 0.27 -4.85
N ARG A 57 -37.64 -0.99 -5.01
CA ARG A 57 -37.04 -1.54 -6.24
C ARG A 57 -38.07 -1.86 -7.35
N GLY A 58 -39.28 -1.33 -7.28
CA GLY A 58 -40.18 -1.28 -8.44
C GLY A 58 -39.66 -0.22 -9.41
N MET A 59 -39.51 -0.59 -10.69
CA MET A 59 -39.07 0.25 -11.82
C MET A 59 -39.75 1.63 -11.82
N ALA A 60 -39.17 2.60 -11.11
CA ALA A 60 -39.48 4.00 -11.37
C ALA A 60 -38.73 4.38 -12.65
N ILE A 61 -39.46 4.59 -13.74
CA ILE A 61 -38.93 5.20 -14.96
C ILE A 61 -38.32 6.54 -14.51
N ALA A 62 -36.99 6.65 -14.61
CA ALA A 62 -36.29 7.87 -14.23
C ALA A 62 -36.81 9.03 -15.06
N SER A 63 -37.14 10.15 -14.44
CA SER A 63 -37.59 11.36 -15.13
C SER A 63 -36.52 11.84 -16.12
N PRO A 64 -36.91 12.39 -17.30
CA PRO A 64 -35.95 12.98 -18.22
C PRO A 64 -35.07 14.01 -17.50
N GLY A 65 -33.73 13.85 -17.59
CA GLY A 65 -32.75 14.71 -16.92
C GLY A 65 -32.23 14.18 -15.56
N SER A 66 -32.75 13.05 -15.02
CA SER A 66 -32.15 12.40 -13.87
C SER A 66 -30.81 11.72 -14.24
N LYS A 67 -29.86 11.67 -13.27
CA LYS A 67 -28.59 10.96 -13.48
C LYS A 67 -28.85 9.45 -13.61
N VAL A 68 -28.23 8.82 -14.61
CA VAL A 68 -28.31 7.36 -14.81
C VAL A 68 -27.61 6.61 -13.68
N LEU A 69 -26.45 7.09 -13.24
CA LEU A 69 -25.67 6.52 -12.15
C LEU A 69 -25.81 7.38 -10.89
N THR A 70 -26.28 6.77 -9.80
CA THR A 70 -26.50 7.41 -8.50
C THR A 70 -25.89 6.55 -7.39
N GLU A 71 -25.80 7.08 -6.18
CA GLU A 71 -25.33 6.31 -5.01
C GLU A 71 -26.17 5.06 -4.76
N ASP A 72 -27.47 5.09 -5.05
CA ASP A 72 -28.37 3.96 -4.81
C ASP A 72 -28.19 2.82 -5.82
N ASN A 73 -27.70 3.10 -7.02
CA ASN A 73 -27.54 2.11 -8.10
C ASN A 73 -26.10 1.86 -8.52
N VAL A 74 -25.10 2.52 -7.93
CA VAL A 74 -23.69 2.19 -8.13
C VAL A 74 -23.37 0.82 -7.51
N PHE A 75 -22.40 0.13 -8.10
CA PHE A 75 -21.98 -1.21 -7.64
C PHE A 75 -21.75 -1.25 -6.13
N ILE A 76 -22.52 -2.11 -5.44
CA ILE A 76 -22.57 -2.16 -3.97
C ILE A 76 -21.22 -2.42 -3.32
N ASN A 77 -20.34 -3.21 -3.97
CA ASN A 77 -19.03 -3.52 -3.44
C ASN A 77 -18.11 -2.29 -3.42
N LEU A 78 -18.21 -1.39 -4.42
CA LEU A 78 -17.47 -0.14 -4.42
C LEU A 78 -17.92 0.80 -3.30
N ARG A 79 -19.22 0.80 -2.95
CA ARG A 79 -19.72 1.56 -1.79
C ARG A 79 -19.22 1.03 -0.45
N LYS A 80 -19.01 -0.29 -0.36
CA LYS A 80 -18.52 -0.95 0.86
C LYS A 80 -17.01 -0.90 1.00
N MET A 81 -16.31 -0.56 -0.08
CA MET A 81 -14.84 -0.52 -0.09
C MET A 81 -14.34 0.65 0.75
N GLU A 82 -13.47 0.36 1.71
CA GLU A 82 -12.74 1.35 2.50
C GLU A 82 -11.24 1.25 2.21
N TYR A 83 -10.57 2.39 2.16
CA TYR A 83 -9.13 2.45 1.95
C TYR A 83 -8.51 3.48 2.90
N ALA A 84 -8.15 3.04 4.09
CA ALA A 84 -7.72 3.90 5.21
C ALA A 84 -6.53 4.81 4.87
N VAL A 85 -5.63 4.40 3.97
CA VAL A 85 -4.47 5.22 3.53
C VAL A 85 -4.90 6.52 2.84
N ARG A 86 -6.14 6.60 2.34
CA ARG A 86 -6.74 7.77 1.68
C ARG A 86 -7.99 8.28 2.43
N GLY A 87 -8.09 7.97 3.71
CA GLY A 87 -9.25 8.28 4.54
C GLY A 87 -9.36 9.74 5.00
N PRO A 88 -10.36 10.05 5.87
CA PRO A 88 -10.70 11.41 6.31
C PRO A 88 -9.54 12.19 6.93
N LEU A 89 -8.65 11.50 7.67
CA LEU A 89 -7.49 12.15 8.29
C LEU A 89 -6.52 12.75 7.25
N LEU A 90 -6.29 12.04 6.13
CA LEU A 90 -5.46 12.58 5.04
C LEU A 90 -6.15 13.75 4.34
N ILE A 91 -7.48 13.69 4.14
CA ILE A 91 -8.24 14.80 3.56
C ILE A 91 -8.06 16.03 4.45
N ARG A 92 -8.22 15.88 5.76
CA ARG A 92 -8.02 16.99 6.71
C ARG A 92 -6.59 17.52 6.70
N ALA A 93 -5.59 16.65 6.61
CA ALA A 93 -4.19 17.06 6.47
C ALA A 93 -3.95 17.92 5.22
N LEU A 94 -4.54 17.57 4.07
CA LEU A 94 -4.46 18.35 2.84
C LEU A 94 -5.21 19.70 2.95
N GLU A 95 -6.32 19.75 3.68
CA GLU A 95 -7.01 21.02 3.98
C GLU A 95 -6.13 21.94 4.83
N ILE A 96 -5.50 21.40 5.88
CA ILE A 96 -4.56 22.16 6.72
C ILE A 96 -3.38 22.70 5.91
N GLU A 97 -2.82 21.92 4.98
CA GLU A 97 -1.79 22.44 4.08
C GLU A 97 -2.27 23.66 3.27
N LYS A 98 -3.49 23.58 2.72
CA LYS A 98 -4.09 24.73 2.00
C LYS A 98 -4.37 25.91 2.92
N GLU A 99 -4.79 25.67 4.16
CA GLU A 99 -4.98 26.71 5.16
C GLU A 99 -3.65 27.43 5.48
N LEU A 100 -2.57 26.68 5.69
CA LEU A 100 -1.22 27.22 5.91
C LEU A 100 -0.73 28.04 4.71
N GLN A 101 -0.93 27.55 3.48
CA GLN A 101 -0.58 28.30 2.25
C GLN A 101 -1.34 29.62 2.13
N LYS A 102 -2.56 29.72 2.66
CA LYS A 102 -3.36 30.94 2.72
C LYS A 102 -3.01 31.84 3.91
N GLY A 103 -2.00 31.50 4.70
CA GLY A 103 -1.55 32.29 5.85
C GLY A 103 -2.39 32.08 7.13
N VAL A 104 -3.23 31.07 7.20
CA VAL A 104 -3.96 30.74 8.43
C VAL A 104 -2.95 30.28 9.49
N LYS A 105 -2.97 30.92 10.66
CA LYS A 105 -2.06 30.60 11.76
C LYS A 105 -2.44 29.26 12.40
N LYS A 106 -1.46 28.37 12.52
CA LYS A 106 -1.53 27.09 13.24
C LYS A 106 -0.38 27.02 14.25
N PRO A 107 -0.45 26.14 15.25
CA PRO A 107 0.66 25.95 16.21
C PRO A 107 1.92 25.34 15.59
N PHE A 108 1.87 24.96 14.33
CA PHE A 108 2.97 24.39 13.54
C PHE A 108 3.08 25.06 12.16
N LYS A 109 4.20 24.86 11.47
CA LYS A 109 4.51 25.54 10.20
C LYS A 109 4.22 24.69 8.96
N GLU A 110 4.24 23.36 9.09
CA GLU A 110 4.05 22.41 7.98
C GLU A 110 3.30 21.17 8.47
N VAL A 111 2.67 20.44 7.55
CA VAL A 111 2.12 19.11 7.81
C VAL A 111 3.18 18.06 7.49
N ILE A 112 3.48 17.19 8.46
CA ILE A 112 4.40 16.07 8.32
C ILE A 112 3.58 14.83 7.95
N LYS A 113 3.66 14.39 6.68
CA LYS A 113 2.90 13.24 6.16
C LYS A 113 3.53 11.90 6.58
N ALA A 114 3.59 11.63 7.89
CA ALA A 114 4.10 10.37 8.43
C ALA A 114 3.21 9.15 8.14
N ASN A 115 2.13 9.34 7.40
CA ASN A 115 1.18 8.31 6.95
C ASN A 115 1.56 7.66 5.61
N VAL A 116 2.39 8.29 4.79
CA VAL A 116 2.67 7.87 3.40
C VAL A 116 4.02 7.16 3.29
N GLY A 117 4.02 6.04 2.60
CA GLY A 117 5.24 5.28 2.26
C GLY A 117 5.83 5.72 0.92
N ASP A 118 6.08 7.03 0.75
CA ASP A 118 6.67 7.63 -0.45
C ASP A 118 8.03 8.23 -0.09
N ALA A 119 9.09 7.53 -0.48
CA ALA A 119 10.45 7.86 -0.10
C ALA A 119 10.91 9.20 -0.73
N HIS A 120 10.62 9.43 -2.00
CA HIS A 120 11.02 10.65 -2.69
C HIS A 120 10.27 11.88 -2.16
N ALA A 121 8.97 11.74 -1.84
CA ALA A 121 8.22 12.81 -1.19
C ALA A 121 8.78 13.18 0.20
N MET A 122 9.49 12.26 0.85
CA MET A 122 10.17 12.47 2.13
C MET A 122 11.65 12.87 1.99
N GLY A 123 12.10 13.20 0.78
CA GLY A 123 13.43 13.74 0.50
C GLY A 123 14.53 12.71 0.22
N GLN A 124 14.18 11.44 -0.02
CA GLN A 124 15.13 10.47 -0.55
C GLN A 124 15.55 10.89 -1.96
N GLN A 125 16.86 10.87 -2.22
CA GLN A 125 17.35 11.15 -3.56
C GLN A 125 17.17 9.92 -4.46
N PRO A 126 16.80 10.11 -5.74
CA PRO A 126 16.77 9.03 -6.70
C PRO A 126 18.15 8.41 -6.92
N ILE A 127 18.18 7.11 -7.24
CA ILE A 127 19.40 6.43 -7.68
C ILE A 127 19.82 6.95 -9.06
N THR A 128 21.04 7.45 -9.17
CA THR A 128 21.55 8.14 -10.37
C THR A 128 21.49 7.23 -11.61
N PHE A 129 22.00 6.02 -11.51
CA PHE A 129 22.05 5.09 -12.64
C PHE A 129 20.65 4.77 -13.19
N LEU A 130 19.68 4.58 -12.30
CA LEU A 130 18.28 4.33 -12.67
C LEU A 130 17.72 5.49 -13.50
N ARG A 131 17.97 6.73 -13.07
CA ARG A 131 17.50 7.93 -13.79
C ARG A 131 18.24 8.13 -15.12
N GLN A 132 19.51 7.80 -15.21
CA GLN A 132 20.27 7.84 -16.44
C GLN A 132 19.70 6.88 -17.49
N VAL A 133 19.51 5.59 -17.16
CA VAL A 133 18.93 4.63 -18.10
C VAL A 133 17.52 5.04 -18.51
N LEU A 134 16.68 5.47 -17.57
CA LEU A 134 15.32 5.94 -17.87
C LEU A 134 15.34 7.15 -18.84
N THR A 135 16.21 8.12 -18.61
CA THR A 135 16.35 9.31 -19.47
C THR A 135 16.78 8.91 -20.89
N LEU A 136 17.77 8.03 -21.01
CA LEU A 136 18.27 7.55 -22.29
C LEU A 136 17.22 6.77 -23.10
N THR A 137 16.34 6.02 -22.40
CA THR A 137 15.25 5.31 -23.08
C THR A 137 14.12 6.23 -23.52
N VAL A 138 13.85 7.31 -22.77
CA VAL A 138 12.83 8.30 -23.13
C VAL A 138 13.31 9.23 -24.24
N SER A 139 14.61 9.56 -24.27
CA SER A 139 15.25 10.49 -25.19
C SER A 139 16.47 9.84 -25.85
N PRO A 140 16.28 8.91 -26.82
CA PRO A 140 17.38 8.12 -27.41
C PRO A 140 18.47 8.95 -28.08
N GLN A 141 18.18 10.19 -28.49
CA GLN A 141 19.20 11.12 -29.03
C GLN A 141 20.32 11.44 -28.02
N LEU A 142 20.10 11.22 -26.73
CA LEU A 142 21.12 11.38 -25.68
C LEU A 142 22.10 10.19 -25.59
N LEU A 143 21.89 9.13 -26.36
CA LEU A 143 22.82 7.99 -26.40
C LEU A 143 24.20 8.37 -26.94
N ASP A 144 24.29 9.46 -27.73
CA ASP A 144 25.56 9.98 -28.26
C ASP A 144 26.22 10.99 -27.31
N ASP A 145 25.56 11.40 -26.22
CA ASP A 145 26.09 12.33 -25.23
C ASP A 145 27.21 11.65 -24.40
N PRO A 146 28.46 12.17 -24.44
CA PRO A 146 29.58 11.58 -23.71
C PRO A 146 29.48 11.71 -22.18
N THR A 147 28.55 12.49 -21.66
CA THR A 147 28.36 12.68 -20.22
C THR A 147 27.67 11.49 -19.56
N TYR A 148 26.96 10.65 -20.33
CA TYR A 148 26.35 9.43 -19.81
C TYR A 148 27.33 8.26 -19.83
N PRO A 149 27.39 7.46 -18.77
CA PRO A 149 28.28 6.28 -18.70
C PRO A 149 27.85 5.19 -19.70
N GLU A 150 28.82 4.47 -20.23
CA GLU A 150 28.58 3.52 -21.32
C GLU A 150 27.66 2.37 -20.90
N ASP A 151 27.78 1.87 -19.66
CA ASP A 151 26.89 0.83 -19.13
C ASP A 151 25.42 1.27 -19.06
N ALA A 152 25.13 2.55 -18.79
CA ALA A 152 23.78 3.08 -18.84
C ALA A 152 23.26 3.15 -20.29
N LYS A 153 24.12 3.54 -21.24
CA LYS A 153 23.80 3.55 -22.68
C LYS A 153 23.51 2.14 -23.20
N GLU A 154 24.31 1.15 -22.80
CA GLU A 154 24.13 -0.25 -23.20
C GLU A 154 22.80 -0.82 -22.69
N ARG A 155 22.42 -0.54 -21.40
CA ARG A 155 21.11 -0.94 -20.88
C ARG A 155 19.99 -0.30 -21.70
N ALA A 156 20.09 1.00 -21.95
CA ALA A 156 19.06 1.73 -22.70
C ALA A 156 18.93 1.20 -24.13
N LYS A 157 20.04 0.98 -24.85
CA LYS A 157 20.06 0.38 -26.20
C LYS A 157 19.41 -1.01 -26.19
N THR A 158 19.78 -1.87 -25.24
CA THR A 158 19.24 -3.23 -25.10
C THR A 158 17.71 -3.19 -24.94
N ILE A 159 17.18 -2.32 -24.07
CA ILE A 159 15.75 -2.18 -23.84
C ILE A 159 15.05 -1.64 -25.09
N LEU A 160 15.60 -0.58 -25.71
CA LEU A 160 15.03 0.03 -26.92
C LEU A 160 14.96 -0.93 -28.10
N CYS A 161 15.94 -1.82 -28.25
CA CYS A 161 15.93 -2.87 -29.27
C CYS A 161 14.76 -3.87 -29.09
N GLN A 162 14.27 -4.04 -27.87
CA GLN A 162 13.13 -4.90 -27.57
C GLN A 162 11.78 -4.15 -27.66
N CYS A 163 11.81 -2.83 -27.72
CA CYS A 163 10.60 -2.03 -27.92
C CYS A 163 10.27 -1.95 -29.42
N LYS A 164 8.99 -2.15 -29.76
CA LYS A 164 8.55 -2.01 -31.16
C LYS A 164 8.84 -0.60 -31.68
N GLY A 165 9.44 -0.52 -32.85
CA GLY A 165 9.87 0.76 -33.41
C GLY A 165 10.99 1.46 -32.62
N GLY A 166 11.69 0.77 -31.73
CA GLY A 166 12.76 1.35 -30.92
C GLY A 166 12.30 2.41 -29.92
N SER A 167 11.05 2.33 -29.45
CA SER A 167 10.44 3.37 -28.64
C SER A 167 9.70 2.85 -27.43
N VAL A 168 9.95 3.42 -26.26
CA VAL A 168 9.19 3.17 -25.02
C VAL A 168 7.72 3.65 -25.10
N GLY A 169 7.36 4.38 -26.15
CA GLY A 169 5.98 4.77 -26.45
C GLY A 169 5.16 3.68 -27.12
N SER A 170 5.77 2.57 -27.53
CA SER A 170 5.08 1.43 -28.13
C SER A 170 4.54 0.47 -27.08
N TYR A 171 3.45 -0.24 -27.39
CA TYR A 171 2.96 -1.32 -26.54
C TYR A 171 3.96 -2.49 -26.48
N SER A 172 4.25 -2.98 -25.29
CA SER A 172 4.93 -4.27 -25.09
C SER A 172 3.92 -5.43 -25.14
N GLU A 173 4.41 -6.66 -24.96
CA GLU A 173 3.59 -7.81 -24.62
C GLU A 173 2.85 -7.56 -23.29
N SER A 174 1.70 -8.18 -23.13
CA SER A 174 0.86 -7.98 -21.92
C SER A 174 1.51 -8.48 -20.64
N VAL A 175 2.39 -9.49 -20.75
CA VAL A 175 3.20 -10.00 -19.62
C VAL A 175 4.47 -9.17 -19.38
N GLY A 176 4.76 -8.19 -20.26
CA GLY A 176 5.96 -7.38 -20.23
C GLY A 176 7.06 -7.82 -21.21
N ILE A 177 8.01 -6.93 -21.43
CA ILE A 177 9.13 -7.11 -22.35
C ILE A 177 9.97 -8.35 -21.96
N GLU A 178 10.20 -9.26 -22.92
CA GLU A 178 10.80 -10.57 -22.67
C GLU A 178 12.17 -10.48 -22.01
N ILE A 179 13.06 -9.61 -22.50
CA ILE A 179 14.40 -9.48 -21.92
C ILE A 179 14.32 -9.05 -20.45
N ILE A 180 13.39 -8.19 -20.07
CA ILE A 180 13.20 -7.74 -18.70
C ILE A 180 12.73 -8.89 -17.83
N ARG A 181 11.81 -9.73 -18.31
CA ARG A 181 11.37 -10.94 -17.59
C ARG A 181 12.52 -11.94 -17.40
N LYS A 182 13.42 -12.06 -18.38
CA LYS A 182 14.64 -12.89 -18.26
C LYS A 182 15.59 -12.32 -17.20
N HIS A 183 15.78 -11.00 -17.15
CA HIS A 183 16.59 -10.37 -16.11
C HIS A 183 15.97 -10.54 -14.72
N VAL A 184 14.64 -10.43 -14.60
CA VAL A 184 13.93 -10.74 -13.34
C VAL A 184 14.17 -12.20 -12.92
N ALA A 185 14.05 -13.14 -13.84
CA ALA A 185 14.29 -14.56 -13.56
C ALA A 185 15.73 -14.81 -13.11
N GLN A 186 16.71 -14.19 -13.77
CA GLN A 186 18.12 -14.28 -13.37
C GLN A 186 18.34 -13.68 -11.97
N TYR A 187 17.78 -12.50 -11.69
CA TYR A 187 17.85 -11.88 -10.38
C TYR A 187 17.29 -12.77 -9.26
N ILE A 188 16.13 -13.41 -9.50
CA ILE A 188 15.54 -14.35 -8.55
C ILE A 188 16.42 -15.58 -8.36
N GLN A 189 16.98 -16.11 -9.45
CA GLN A 189 17.90 -17.25 -9.39
C GLN A 189 19.16 -16.91 -8.59
N ASP A 190 19.76 -15.74 -8.81
CA ASP A 190 20.95 -15.29 -8.10
C ASP A 190 20.67 -15.04 -6.61
N ARG A 191 19.50 -14.46 -6.30
CA ARG A 191 19.06 -14.21 -4.91
C ARG A 191 18.82 -15.51 -4.13
N ASP A 192 18.12 -16.46 -4.74
CA ASP A 192 17.64 -17.66 -4.06
C ASP A 192 18.56 -18.88 -4.22
N GLY A 193 19.41 -18.90 -5.24
CA GLY A 193 20.23 -20.06 -5.62
C GLY A 193 19.40 -21.18 -6.26
N ILE A 194 18.23 -20.88 -6.79
CA ILE A 194 17.22 -21.82 -7.32
C ILE A 194 16.83 -21.37 -8.73
N PRO A 195 16.74 -22.28 -9.72
CA PRO A 195 16.34 -21.92 -11.08
C PRO A 195 14.98 -21.18 -11.12
N CYS A 196 14.91 -20.20 -12.01
CA CYS A 196 13.69 -19.43 -12.25
C CYS A 196 13.37 -19.41 -13.74
N ASP A 197 12.14 -19.79 -14.10
CA ASP A 197 11.66 -19.73 -15.48
C ASP A 197 10.99 -18.37 -15.72
N TYR A 198 11.52 -17.61 -16.69
CA TYR A 198 10.97 -16.31 -17.05
C TYR A 198 9.53 -16.37 -17.59
N HIS A 199 9.02 -17.54 -18.02
CA HIS A 199 7.63 -17.73 -18.40
C HIS A 199 6.68 -17.59 -17.22
N ASN A 200 7.16 -17.80 -16.00
CA ASN A 200 6.41 -17.60 -14.76
C ASN A 200 6.40 -16.13 -14.29
N ILE A 201 7.15 -15.25 -14.97
CA ILE A 201 7.24 -13.83 -14.61
C ILE A 201 6.23 -13.01 -15.39
N ILE A 202 5.45 -12.22 -14.66
CA ILE A 202 4.52 -11.22 -15.20
C ILE A 202 4.90 -9.85 -14.66
N LEU A 203 5.20 -8.91 -15.54
CA LEU A 203 5.40 -7.50 -15.16
C LEU A 203 4.04 -6.82 -14.94
N SER A 204 3.98 -5.83 -14.07
CA SER A 204 2.73 -5.17 -13.67
C SER A 204 2.94 -3.69 -13.35
N ASN A 205 1.84 -2.92 -13.31
CA ASN A 205 1.84 -1.51 -12.91
C ASN A 205 2.02 -1.36 -11.38
N GLY A 206 3.16 -1.82 -10.86
CA GLY A 206 3.45 -2.02 -9.45
C GLY A 206 2.79 -3.30 -8.90
N ALA A 207 3.25 -3.77 -7.73
CA ALA A 207 2.73 -5.00 -7.11
C ALA A 207 1.20 -4.99 -6.93
N SER A 208 0.60 -3.83 -6.67
CA SER A 208 -0.86 -3.72 -6.47
C SER A 208 -1.67 -4.22 -7.66
N ASP A 209 -1.21 -3.98 -8.89
CA ASP A 209 -1.86 -4.44 -10.12
C ASP A 209 -1.72 -5.96 -10.28
N GLY A 210 -0.53 -6.50 -10.06
CA GLY A 210 -0.28 -7.94 -10.09
C GLY A 210 -1.09 -8.70 -9.04
N ILE A 211 -1.11 -8.22 -7.79
CA ILE A 211 -1.89 -8.79 -6.69
C ILE A 211 -3.39 -8.83 -7.05
N LYS A 212 -3.94 -7.70 -7.55
CA LYS A 212 -5.34 -7.64 -7.95
C LYS A 212 -5.66 -8.59 -9.10
N SER A 213 -4.75 -8.74 -10.06
CA SER A 213 -4.91 -9.66 -11.19
C SER A 213 -4.99 -11.12 -10.75
N VAL A 214 -4.17 -11.53 -9.76
CA VAL A 214 -4.22 -12.88 -9.18
C VAL A 214 -5.45 -13.08 -8.31
N LEU A 215 -5.76 -12.14 -7.40
CA LEU A 215 -6.93 -12.25 -6.53
C LEU A 215 -8.25 -12.32 -7.30
N LYS A 216 -8.33 -11.67 -8.45
CA LYS A 216 -9.49 -11.73 -9.34
C LYS A 216 -9.83 -13.15 -9.81
N LEU A 217 -8.85 -14.04 -9.92
CA LEU A 217 -9.06 -15.45 -10.30
C LEU A 217 -9.92 -16.22 -9.28
N PHE A 218 -9.97 -15.77 -8.04
CA PHE A 218 -10.71 -16.41 -6.96
C PHE A 218 -12.15 -15.88 -6.81
N ASN A 219 -12.57 -14.93 -7.66
CA ASN A 219 -13.90 -14.32 -7.58
C ASN A 219 -14.98 -15.24 -8.14
N GLU A 220 -15.11 -16.43 -7.59
CA GLU A 220 -16.13 -17.42 -7.93
C GLU A 220 -16.72 -18.03 -6.65
N LYS A 221 -18.00 -18.36 -6.71
CA LYS A 221 -18.66 -19.15 -5.66
C LYS A 221 -18.50 -20.63 -5.95
N ILE A 222 -18.05 -21.38 -4.97
CA ILE A 222 -17.96 -22.84 -5.05
C ILE A 222 -18.97 -23.41 -4.06
N ASP A 223 -19.84 -24.30 -4.51
CA ASP A 223 -20.93 -24.88 -3.70
C ASP A 223 -21.79 -23.81 -3.02
N GLY A 224 -22.07 -22.72 -3.73
CA GLY A 224 -22.89 -21.61 -3.24
C GLY A 224 -22.20 -20.68 -2.24
N LYS A 225 -20.97 -20.96 -1.79
CA LYS A 225 -20.19 -20.13 -0.86
C LYS A 225 -19.17 -19.27 -1.60
N PRO A 226 -18.97 -18.00 -1.23
CA PRO A 226 -17.91 -17.17 -1.78
C PRO A 226 -16.54 -17.72 -1.43
N SER A 227 -15.54 -17.41 -2.24
CA SER A 227 -14.14 -17.68 -1.91
C SER A 227 -13.66 -16.78 -0.76
N GLY A 228 -12.91 -17.36 0.17
CA GLY A 228 -12.29 -16.69 1.30
C GLY A 228 -10.79 -16.49 1.11
N VAL A 229 -10.30 -15.34 1.55
CA VAL A 229 -8.87 -14.98 1.52
C VAL A 229 -8.43 -14.65 2.94
N MET A 230 -7.46 -15.40 3.44
CA MET A 230 -6.83 -15.17 4.73
C MET A 230 -5.82 -14.04 4.61
N ILE A 231 -5.97 -13.00 5.43
CA ILE A 231 -5.07 -11.84 5.47
C ILE A 231 -4.63 -11.54 6.89
N PRO A 232 -3.38 -11.05 7.10
CA PRO A 232 -2.90 -10.72 8.43
C PRO A 232 -3.69 -9.56 9.03
N ILE A 233 -3.81 -9.52 10.35
CA ILE A 233 -4.31 -8.38 11.11
C ILE A 233 -3.24 -8.04 12.16
N PRO A 234 -2.66 -6.81 12.07
CA PRO A 234 -2.95 -5.73 11.12
C PRO A 234 -2.48 -6.05 9.68
N GLN A 235 -3.16 -5.46 8.69
CA GLN A 235 -2.95 -5.73 7.26
C GLN A 235 -2.68 -4.44 6.46
N TYR A 236 -2.07 -4.57 5.27
CA TYR A 236 -2.04 -3.46 4.31
C TYR A 236 -3.42 -3.29 3.67
N PRO A 237 -4.06 -2.08 3.76
CA PRO A 237 -5.46 -1.89 3.35
C PRO A 237 -5.77 -2.16 1.87
N LEU A 238 -4.77 -2.37 1.01
CA LEU A 238 -4.96 -2.85 -0.35
C LEU A 238 -5.75 -4.16 -0.36
N TYR A 239 -5.43 -5.08 0.55
CA TYR A 239 -6.07 -6.40 0.59
C TYR A 239 -7.53 -6.29 0.94
N SER A 240 -7.88 -5.68 2.07
CA SER A 240 -9.29 -5.52 2.48
C SER A 240 -10.12 -4.76 1.42
N ALA A 241 -9.56 -3.70 0.84
CA ALA A 241 -10.22 -2.94 -0.23
C ALA A 241 -10.46 -3.79 -1.49
N THR A 242 -9.45 -4.58 -1.91
CA THR A 242 -9.55 -5.46 -3.08
C THR A 242 -10.56 -6.58 -2.86
N LEU A 243 -10.55 -7.20 -1.65
CA LEU A 243 -11.52 -8.25 -1.32
C LEU A 243 -12.95 -7.71 -1.32
N ALA A 244 -13.16 -6.53 -0.76
CA ALA A 244 -14.46 -5.85 -0.80
C ALA A 244 -14.89 -5.55 -2.25
N GLU A 245 -13.99 -4.99 -3.07
CA GLU A 245 -14.25 -4.68 -4.49
C GLU A 245 -14.68 -5.93 -5.27
N PHE A 246 -13.98 -7.05 -5.08
CA PHE A 246 -14.24 -8.29 -5.81
C PHE A 246 -15.35 -9.15 -5.18
N GLY A 247 -15.84 -8.81 -4.00
CA GLY A 247 -16.85 -9.63 -3.30
C GLY A 247 -16.29 -10.92 -2.72
N LEU A 248 -14.97 -10.96 -2.47
CA LEU A 248 -14.29 -12.04 -1.76
C LEU A 248 -14.51 -11.89 -0.25
N THR A 249 -14.52 -13.00 0.48
CA THR A 249 -14.66 -12.97 1.93
C THR A 249 -13.31 -12.77 2.59
N GLN A 250 -13.18 -11.72 3.39
CA GLN A 250 -12.00 -11.49 4.21
C GLN A 250 -12.01 -12.46 5.41
N ILE A 251 -10.89 -13.15 5.63
CA ILE A 251 -10.61 -13.99 6.80
C ILE A 251 -9.40 -13.39 7.51
N GLY A 252 -9.64 -12.64 8.58
CA GLY A 252 -8.55 -12.03 9.34
C GLY A 252 -7.90 -13.03 10.30
N TYR A 253 -6.55 -13.10 10.28
CA TYR A 253 -5.77 -13.78 11.31
C TYR A 253 -4.85 -12.77 12.00
N TYR A 254 -4.81 -12.82 13.34
CA TYR A 254 -4.03 -11.86 14.12
C TYR A 254 -2.55 -12.26 14.17
N LEU A 255 -1.68 -11.30 13.84
CA LEU A 255 -0.25 -11.44 14.14
C LEU A 255 -0.03 -11.34 15.66
N ASN A 256 0.99 -12.04 16.15
CA ASN A 256 1.30 -12.09 17.57
C ASN A 256 2.21 -10.92 17.97
N GLU A 257 1.61 -9.85 18.50
CA GLU A 257 2.34 -8.63 18.88
C GLU A 257 3.36 -8.91 20.00
N GLU A 258 3.03 -9.75 20.96
CA GLU A 258 3.93 -10.11 22.07
C GLU A 258 5.17 -10.88 21.57
N ASN A 259 5.06 -11.55 20.43
CA ASN A 259 6.17 -12.23 19.76
C ASN A 259 6.60 -11.51 18.48
N LYS A 260 6.88 -10.20 18.58
CA LYS A 260 7.41 -9.37 17.47
C LYS A 260 6.61 -9.50 16.17
N TRP A 261 5.29 -9.61 16.27
CA TRP A 261 4.36 -9.77 15.14
C TRP A 261 4.57 -11.05 14.32
N ALA A 262 5.13 -12.09 14.92
CA ALA A 262 5.25 -13.41 14.29
C ALA A 262 3.87 -13.97 13.94
N LEU A 263 3.84 -14.80 12.89
CA LEU A 263 2.63 -15.52 12.51
C LEU A 263 2.48 -16.76 13.37
N ASP A 264 1.29 -16.94 13.98
CA ASP A 264 0.95 -18.04 14.86
C ASP A 264 0.05 -19.06 14.14
N ILE A 265 0.50 -20.31 14.07
CA ILE A 265 -0.25 -21.39 13.38
C ILE A 265 -1.58 -21.71 14.09
N CYS A 266 -1.64 -21.63 15.42
CA CYS A 266 -2.90 -21.82 16.15
C CYS A 266 -3.94 -20.75 15.78
N GLU A 267 -3.49 -19.53 15.57
CA GLU A 267 -4.36 -18.42 15.12
C GLU A 267 -4.82 -18.62 13.67
N LEU A 268 -3.95 -19.14 12.79
CA LEU A 268 -4.36 -19.52 11.44
C LEU A 268 -5.43 -20.62 11.45
N ASP A 269 -5.25 -21.67 12.27
CA ASP A 269 -6.23 -22.74 12.42
C ASP A 269 -7.58 -22.21 12.96
N ARG A 270 -7.56 -21.30 13.95
CA ARG A 270 -8.77 -20.66 14.46
C ARG A 270 -9.51 -19.89 13.35
N ALA A 271 -8.81 -18.99 12.67
CA ALA A 271 -9.40 -18.14 11.63
C ALA A 271 -9.97 -18.96 10.47
N LEU A 272 -9.23 -19.99 10.04
CA LEU A 272 -9.65 -20.90 8.98
C LEU A 272 -10.94 -21.65 9.37
N ASN A 273 -10.97 -22.29 10.56
CA ASN A 273 -12.09 -23.12 11.00
C ASN A 273 -13.37 -22.30 11.20
N GLU A 274 -13.26 -21.10 11.77
CA GLU A 274 -14.40 -20.21 11.92
C GLU A 274 -14.98 -19.77 10.56
N SER A 275 -14.12 -19.50 9.58
CA SER A 275 -14.53 -19.00 8.26
C SER A 275 -15.22 -20.03 7.37
N ARG A 276 -14.95 -21.34 7.55
CA ARG A 276 -15.54 -22.42 6.75
C ARG A 276 -17.09 -22.45 6.79
N ARG A 277 -17.69 -21.83 7.79
CA ARG A 277 -19.16 -21.71 7.89
C ARG A 277 -19.74 -20.75 6.86
N ILE A 278 -18.99 -19.70 6.47
CA ILE A 278 -19.46 -18.58 5.66
C ILE A 278 -18.83 -18.52 4.27
N CYS A 279 -17.67 -19.12 4.08
CA CYS A 279 -16.94 -19.09 2.81
C CYS A 279 -16.10 -20.36 2.61
N ASN A 280 -15.50 -20.46 1.42
CA ASN A 280 -14.48 -21.46 1.08
C ASN A 280 -13.09 -20.78 1.16
N PRO A 281 -12.29 -20.99 2.21
CA PRO A 281 -10.93 -20.47 2.28
C PRO A 281 -10.08 -21.06 1.15
N ARG A 282 -9.45 -20.21 0.35
CA ARG A 282 -8.67 -20.63 -0.83
C ARG A 282 -7.28 -20.01 -0.92
N VAL A 283 -7.08 -18.86 -0.29
CA VAL A 283 -5.83 -18.09 -0.39
C VAL A 283 -5.33 -17.73 1.00
N LEU A 284 -4.04 -17.87 1.21
CA LEU A 284 -3.32 -17.34 2.37
C LEU A 284 -2.36 -16.25 1.88
N VAL A 285 -2.60 -15.02 2.29
CA VAL A 285 -1.74 -13.86 2.01
C VAL A 285 -0.75 -13.68 3.14
N VAL A 286 0.53 -13.56 2.83
CA VAL A 286 1.60 -13.22 3.77
C VAL A 286 2.36 -12.00 3.26
N ILE A 287 2.66 -11.05 4.15
CA ILE A 287 3.44 -9.84 3.84
C ILE A 287 4.77 -9.95 4.58
N ASN A 288 5.88 -10.10 3.86
CA ASN A 288 7.19 -10.30 4.46
C ASN A 288 8.32 -9.57 3.67
N PRO A 289 9.01 -8.60 4.28
CA PRO A 289 8.76 -7.93 5.57
C PRO A 289 7.41 -7.24 5.68
N GLY A 290 6.89 -7.10 6.92
CA GLY A 290 5.52 -6.73 7.19
C GLY A 290 5.17 -5.24 7.06
N ASN A 291 4.01 -4.95 6.51
CA ASN A 291 3.35 -3.65 6.55
C ASN A 291 1.96 -3.83 7.21
N PRO A 292 1.69 -3.20 8.37
CA PRO A 292 2.37 -2.03 8.96
C PRO A 292 3.44 -2.34 10.02
N THR A 293 3.68 -3.58 10.37
CA THR A 293 4.28 -4.04 11.62
C THR A 293 5.82 -4.13 11.62
N GLY A 294 6.46 -4.17 10.43
CA GLY A 294 7.92 -4.17 10.31
C GLY A 294 8.61 -5.48 10.69
N GLN A 295 7.87 -6.58 10.91
CA GLN A 295 8.48 -7.88 11.19
C GLN A 295 9.17 -8.47 9.96
N VAL A 296 10.18 -9.30 10.21
CA VAL A 296 10.81 -10.20 9.22
C VAL A 296 10.60 -11.62 9.69
N LEU A 297 9.96 -12.46 8.88
CA LEU A 297 9.68 -13.84 9.24
C LEU A 297 10.97 -14.67 9.25
N THR A 298 11.13 -15.50 10.26
CA THR A 298 12.21 -16.48 10.29
C THR A 298 11.94 -17.60 9.28
N ARG A 299 12.99 -18.28 8.83
CA ARG A 299 12.86 -19.45 7.96
C ARG A 299 11.91 -20.49 8.55
N SER A 300 12.03 -20.82 9.85
CA SER A 300 11.15 -21.77 10.54
C SER A 300 9.69 -21.33 10.49
N ASN A 301 9.40 -20.05 10.71
CA ASN A 301 8.03 -19.55 10.63
C ASN A 301 7.46 -19.67 9.20
N ILE A 302 8.28 -19.41 8.17
CA ILE A 302 7.89 -19.63 6.77
C ILE A 302 7.60 -21.10 6.48
N GLU A 303 8.44 -22.02 6.97
CA GLU A 303 8.21 -23.47 6.82
C GLU A 303 6.88 -23.91 7.46
N ASP A 304 6.56 -23.42 8.65
CA ASP A 304 5.30 -23.72 9.32
C ASP A 304 4.09 -23.18 8.57
N ILE A 305 4.20 -21.99 8.00
CA ILE A 305 3.18 -21.41 7.12
C ILE A 305 2.95 -22.27 5.87
N ILE A 306 4.03 -22.74 5.24
CA ILE A 306 3.96 -23.61 4.06
C ILE A 306 3.28 -24.95 4.42
N ARG A 307 3.66 -25.58 5.53
CA ARG A 307 3.01 -26.82 6.02
C ARG A 307 1.52 -26.60 6.28
N PHE A 308 1.16 -25.48 6.90
CA PHE A 308 -0.24 -25.10 7.14
C PHE A 308 -1.01 -24.93 5.83
N ALA A 309 -0.46 -24.18 4.88
CA ALA A 309 -1.10 -23.93 3.59
C ALA A 309 -1.28 -25.23 2.80
N TYR A 310 -0.27 -26.10 2.76
CA TYR A 310 -0.35 -27.42 2.13
C TYR A 310 -1.46 -28.27 2.73
N LYS A 311 -1.46 -28.42 4.06
CA LYS A 311 -2.46 -29.22 4.79
C LYS A 311 -3.89 -28.77 4.50
N ASN A 312 -4.09 -27.49 4.27
CA ASN A 312 -5.41 -26.87 4.10
C ASN A 312 -5.77 -26.52 2.65
N HIS A 313 -4.95 -26.93 1.68
CA HIS A 313 -5.14 -26.65 0.24
C HIS A 313 -5.32 -25.17 -0.07
N LEU A 314 -4.44 -24.33 0.48
CA LEU A 314 -4.46 -22.89 0.29
C LEU A 314 -3.41 -22.47 -0.76
N PHE A 315 -3.81 -21.65 -1.70
CA PHE A 315 -2.91 -20.91 -2.58
C PHE A 315 -2.10 -19.90 -1.75
N LEU A 316 -0.77 -19.89 -1.91
CA LEU A 316 0.09 -18.91 -1.22
C LEU A 316 0.24 -17.64 -2.06
N LEU A 317 -0.01 -16.49 -1.44
CA LEU A 317 0.28 -15.18 -2.00
C LEU A 317 1.28 -14.48 -1.09
N ALA A 318 2.53 -14.33 -1.55
CA ALA A 318 3.62 -13.70 -0.82
C ALA A 318 3.86 -12.27 -1.33
N ASP A 319 3.52 -11.29 -0.52
CA ASP A 319 3.85 -9.88 -0.77
C ASP A 319 5.25 -9.60 -0.22
N GLU A 320 6.25 -9.66 -1.10
CA GLU A 320 7.68 -9.56 -0.77
C GLU A 320 8.30 -8.23 -1.22
N VAL A 321 7.47 -7.18 -1.35
CA VAL A 321 7.90 -5.86 -1.86
C VAL A 321 8.97 -5.17 -1.01
N TYR A 322 9.16 -5.59 0.25
CA TYR A 322 10.15 -5.05 1.17
C TYR A 322 11.40 -5.93 1.31
N GLN A 323 11.67 -6.87 0.39
CA GLN A 323 12.77 -7.82 0.48
C GLN A 323 14.16 -7.18 0.68
N ASP A 324 14.39 -5.94 0.17
CA ASP A 324 15.62 -5.18 0.38
C ASP A 324 15.64 -4.39 1.71
N ASN A 325 14.50 -4.30 2.39
CA ASN A 325 14.35 -3.51 3.62
C ASN A 325 14.41 -4.42 4.83
N VAL A 326 15.57 -4.94 5.15
CA VAL A 326 15.87 -5.69 6.38
C VAL A 326 16.98 -4.94 7.12
N TYR A 327 16.73 -4.56 8.36
CA TYR A 327 17.60 -3.69 9.16
C TYR A 327 18.20 -4.37 10.38
N ASP A 328 17.47 -5.35 10.92
CA ASP A 328 17.91 -6.14 12.07
C ASP A 328 19.04 -7.09 11.67
N LYS A 329 20.12 -7.12 12.47
CA LYS A 329 21.34 -7.89 12.19
C LYS A 329 21.13 -9.40 12.28
N ASP A 330 20.16 -9.82 13.08
CA ASP A 330 19.86 -11.23 13.33
C ASP A 330 18.73 -11.74 12.40
N SER A 331 18.22 -10.87 11.52
CA SER A 331 17.17 -11.18 10.56
C SER A 331 17.71 -11.24 9.13
N ALA A 332 17.18 -12.16 8.34
CA ALA A 332 17.44 -12.26 6.92
C ALA A 332 16.15 -12.45 6.13
N PHE A 333 16.08 -11.87 4.94
CA PHE A 333 14.99 -12.15 4.03
C PHE A 333 15.13 -13.57 3.46
N HIS A 334 14.09 -14.37 3.60
CA HIS A 334 13.92 -15.65 2.93
C HIS A 334 12.68 -15.59 2.05
N SER A 335 12.84 -15.82 0.73
CA SER A 335 11.68 -15.87 -0.15
C SER A 335 10.86 -17.14 0.12
N PHE A 336 9.54 -17.03 -0.01
CA PHE A 336 8.65 -18.21 0.09
C PHE A 336 9.00 -19.26 -0.96
N LYS A 337 9.38 -18.85 -2.19
CA LYS A 337 9.85 -19.76 -3.23
C LYS A 337 11.04 -20.58 -2.76
N LYS A 338 12.08 -19.93 -2.23
CA LYS A 338 13.30 -20.61 -1.77
C LYS A 338 12.98 -21.65 -0.72
N VAL A 339 12.27 -21.24 0.34
CA VAL A 339 11.93 -22.13 1.46
C VAL A 339 11.06 -23.29 0.99
N MET A 340 10.02 -23.02 0.19
CA MET A 340 9.12 -24.04 -0.36
C MET A 340 9.87 -25.07 -1.21
N THR A 341 10.81 -24.61 -2.05
CA THR A 341 11.62 -25.49 -2.90
C THR A 341 12.58 -26.35 -2.09
N GLU A 342 13.27 -25.76 -1.10
CA GLU A 342 14.22 -26.46 -0.23
C GLU A 342 13.55 -27.46 0.72
N MET A 343 12.26 -27.27 1.04
CA MET A 343 11.46 -28.26 1.80
C MET A 343 11.19 -29.54 0.99
N GLY A 344 11.39 -29.51 -0.33
CA GLY A 344 11.19 -30.67 -1.20
C GLY A 344 9.72 -31.06 -1.36
N GLU A 345 9.48 -32.29 -1.89
CA GLU A 345 8.10 -32.79 -2.05
C GLU A 345 7.45 -33.12 -0.71
N PRO A 346 6.15 -32.84 -0.55
CA PRO A 346 5.23 -32.35 -1.58
C PRO A 346 5.18 -30.82 -1.70
N TYR A 347 5.86 -30.09 -0.83
CA TYR A 347 5.72 -28.63 -0.67
C TYR A 347 6.17 -27.85 -1.92
N CYS A 348 7.27 -28.28 -2.57
CA CYS A 348 7.77 -27.64 -3.77
C CYS A 348 6.80 -27.67 -4.98
N LYS A 349 5.69 -28.40 -4.87
CA LYS A 349 4.63 -28.47 -5.89
C LYS A 349 3.44 -27.56 -5.61
N MET A 350 3.43 -26.84 -4.49
CA MET A 350 2.35 -25.92 -4.15
C MET A 350 2.31 -24.71 -5.09
N GLU A 351 1.12 -24.17 -5.26
CA GLU A 351 0.89 -22.93 -6.00
C GLU A 351 1.33 -21.72 -5.17
N LEU A 352 2.12 -20.83 -5.77
CA LEU A 352 2.62 -19.61 -5.14
C LEU A 352 2.60 -18.44 -6.13
N ALA A 353 2.16 -17.28 -5.68
CA ALA A 353 2.40 -15.99 -6.32
C ALA A 353 3.25 -15.11 -5.40
N SER A 354 4.46 -14.75 -5.83
CA SER A 354 5.36 -13.83 -5.12
C SER A 354 5.46 -12.51 -5.86
N PHE A 355 5.40 -11.38 -5.14
CA PHE A 355 5.35 -10.04 -5.72
C PHE A 355 6.49 -9.14 -5.23
N MET A 356 7.02 -8.35 -6.17
CA MET A 356 8.03 -7.32 -5.95
C MET A 356 7.64 -6.01 -6.66
N SER A 357 8.20 -4.88 -6.21
CA SER A 357 7.91 -3.55 -6.76
C SER A 357 9.12 -2.62 -6.64
N VAL A 358 9.30 -1.74 -7.63
CA VAL A 358 10.29 -0.64 -7.58
C VAL A 358 9.89 0.46 -6.59
N SER A 359 8.67 0.40 -6.02
CA SER A 359 8.15 1.43 -5.10
C SER A 359 8.81 1.42 -3.73
N LYS A 360 9.51 0.36 -3.37
CA LYS A 360 10.09 0.12 -2.04
C LYS A 360 11.59 -0.11 -2.14
N GLY A 361 12.18 -0.81 -1.18
CA GLY A 361 13.62 -1.07 -1.19
C GLY A 361 14.41 0.22 -1.02
N TYR A 362 15.54 0.30 -1.70
CA TYR A 362 16.38 1.49 -1.80
C TYR A 362 15.98 2.40 -2.97
N MET A 363 15.14 1.93 -3.89
CA MET A 363 14.70 2.65 -5.09
C MET A 363 13.71 3.75 -4.76
N GLY A 364 12.61 3.41 -4.09
CA GLY A 364 11.57 4.35 -3.69
C GLY A 364 10.77 4.95 -4.85
N GLU A 365 10.81 4.35 -6.06
CA GLU A 365 10.21 4.87 -7.28
C GLU A 365 8.69 4.63 -7.35
N CYS A 366 7.98 5.11 -6.32
CA CYS A 366 6.54 4.85 -6.14
C CYS A 366 5.67 5.30 -7.32
N GLY A 367 6.02 6.42 -7.95
CA GLY A 367 5.24 7.05 -9.03
C GLY A 367 5.41 6.41 -10.40
N ILE A 368 6.51 5.68 -10.64
CA ILE A 368 6.83 5.10 -11.96
C ILE A 368 6.02 3.83 -12.24
N ARG A 369 5.53 3.17 -11.20
CA ARG A 369 4.62 2.02 -11.30
C ARG A 369 5.23 0.78 -11.96
N GLY A 370 6.40 0.35 -11.52
CA GLY A 370 7.01 -0.93 -11.92
C GLY A 370 6.83 -2.01 -10.84
N GLY A 371 6.57 -3.23 -11.26
CA GLY A 371 6.48 -4.41 -10.41
C GLY A 371 6.50 -5.70 -11.22
N TYR A 372 6.72 -6.83 -10.53
CA TYR A 372 6.54 -8.15 -11.11
C TYR A 372 5.86 -9.10 -10.12
N GLY A 373 5.23 -10.13 -10.68
CA GLY A 373 4.83 -11.34 -9.97
C GLY A 373 5.53 -12.56 -10.56
N GLU A 374 6.05 -13.45 -9.71
CA GLU A 374 6.46 -14.80 -10.07
C GLU A 374 5.34 -15.78 -9.69
N LEU A 375 4.79 -16.47 -10.69
CA LEU A 375 3.65 -17.40 -10.54
C LEU A 375 4.15 -18.83 -10.70
N ILE A 376 4.19 -19.57 -9.60
CA ILE A 376 4.82 -20.88 -9.53
C ILE A 376 3.76 -21.97 -9.44
N ASN A 377 3.94 -23.04 -10.20
CA ASN A 377 3.09 -24.25 -10.21
C ASN A 377 1.61 -23.97 -10.51
N MET A 378 1.30 -22.86 -11.17
CA MET A 378 -0.07 -22.57 -11.61
C MET A 378 -0.56 -23.63 -12.60
N ASP A 379 -1.82 -24.02 -12.48
CA ASP A 379 -2.47 -24.83 -13.52
C ASP A 379 -2.35 -24.10 -14.88
N PRO A 380 -1.89 -24.78 -15.96
CA PRO A 380 -1.66 -24.14 -17.26
C PRO A 380 -2.92 -23.50 -17.86
N GLN A 381 -4.11 -24.05 -17.61
CA GLN A 381 -5.37 -23.47 -18.10
C GLN A 381 -5.73 -22.22 -17.30
N VAL A 382 -5.50 -22.23 -15.98
CA VAL A 382 -5.69 -21.04 -15.13
C VAL A 382 -4.69 -19.95 -15.51
N MET A 383 -3.43 -20.31 -15.79
CA MET A 383 -2.43 -19.37 -16.30
C MET A 383 -2.90 -18.74 -17.62
N ALA A 384 -3.40 -19.52 -18.56
CA ALA A 384 -3.93 -19.02 -19.83
C ALA A 384 -5.12 -18.05 -19.64
N ILE A 385 -5.99 -18.31 -18.66
CA ILE A 385 -7.11 -17.41 -18.29
C ILE A 385 -6.57 -16.12 -17.70
N LEU A 386 -5.58 -16.17 -16.82
CA LEU A 386 -4.92 -14.99 -16.27
C LEU A 386 -4.28 -14.15 -17.38
N LEU A 387 -3.50 -14.77 -18.27
CA LEU A 387 -2.87 -14.09 -19.41
C LEU A 387 -3.90 -13.42 -20.32
N LYS A 388 -5.01 -14.07 -20.59
CA LYS A 388 -6.14 -13.48 -21.32
C LYS A 388 -6.72 -12.26 -20.58
N SER A 389 -6.88 -12.34 -19.25
CA SER A 389 -7.41 -11.23 -18.43
C SER A 389 -6.48 -10.03 -18.43
N ILE A 390 -5.17 -10.22 -18.27
CA ILE A 390 -4.20 -9.11 -18.32
C ILE A 390 -4.05 -8.54 -19.74
N SER A 391 -4.20 -9.36 -20.79
CA SER A 391 -4.15 -8.88 -22.18
C SER A 391 -5.25 -7.86 -22.49
N ALA A 392 -6.38 -7.94 -21.81
CA ALA A 392 -7.46 -6.96 -21.95
C ALA A 392 -7.08 -5.58 -21.36
N MET A 393 -6.03 -5.49 -20.55
CA MET A 393 -5.46 -4.23 -20.02
C MET A 393 -4.30 -3.71 -20.87
N LEU A 394 -3.98 -4.35 -21.99
CA LEU A 394 -2.89 -4.09 -22.94
C LEU A 394 -1.54 -4.51 -22.37
N CYS A 395 -0.78 -3.60 -21.75
CA CYS A 395 0.51 -3.91 -21.16
C CYS A 395 0.77 -3.02 -19.93
N PRO A 396 1.72 -3.40 -19.06
CA PRO A 396 2.22 -2.50 -18.02
C PRO A 396 2.93 -1.29 -18.65
N THR A 397 3.01 -0.18 -17.90
CA THR A 397 3.77 0.98 -18.35
C THR A 397 5.22 0.59 -18.69
N VAL A 398 5.64 0.91 -19.92
CA VAL A 398 7.00 0.55 -20.39
C VAL A 398 8.07 1.24 -19.55
N LEU A 399 7.83 2.46 -19.06
CA LEU A 399 8.74 3.16 -18.15
C LEU A 399 8.90 2.43 -16.81
N GLY A 400 7.81 1.86 -16.28
CA GLY A 400 7.87 1.02 -15.09
C GLY A 400 8.66 -0.27 -15.31
N GLN A 401 8.57 -0.85 -16.50
CA GLN A 401 9.36 -2.01 -16.91
C GLN A 401 10.85 -1.66 -17.04
N VAL A 402 11.20 -0.51 -17.63
CA VAL A 402 12.60 -0.01 -17.71
C VAL A 402 13.20 0.12 -16.31
N VAL A 403 12.48 0.72 -15.38
CA VAL A 403 12.97 0.89 -14.01
C VAL A 403 13.11 -0.45 -13.31
N MET A 404 12.19 -1.39 -13.55
CA MET A 404 12.31 -2.75 -13.03
C MET A 404 13.56 -3.46 -13.57
N ASP A 405 13.86 -3.29 -14.86
CA ASP A 405 15.08 -3.85 -15.47
C ASP A 405 16.34 -3.39 -14.75
N VAL A 406 16.47 -2.09 -14.53
CA VAL A 406 17.65 -1.52 -13.84
C VAL A 406 17.80 -2.05 -12.41
N VAL A 407 16.70 -2.31 -11.73
CA VAL A 407 16.69 -2.85 -10.35
C VAL A 407 17.19 -4.29 -10.32
N VAL A 408 16.75 -5.11 -11.27
CA VAL A 408 17.10 -6.55 -11.32
C VAL A 408 18.37 -6.84 -12.13
N ASN A 409 18.85 -5.87 -12.92
CA ASN A 409 20.09 -5.92 -13.69
C ASN A 409 20.96 -4.67 -13.40
N PRO A 410 21.37 -4.48 -12.12
CA PRO A 410 22.15 -3.31 -11.69
C PRO A 410 23.56 -3.31 -12.32
N PRO A 411 24.33 -2.21 -12.17
CA PRO A 411 25.72 -2.16 -12.59
C PRO A 411 26.55 -3.28 -11.94
N LYS A 412 27.46 -3.87 -12.73
CA LYS A 412 28.37 -4.93 -12.30
C LYS A 412 29.71 -4.34 -11.82
N PRO A 413 30.51 -5.05 -11.00
CA PRO A 413 31.75 -4.52 -10.39
C PRO A 413 32.77 -3.88 -11.35
N HIS A 414 32.78 -4.27 -12.63
CA HIS A 414 33.70 -3.74 -13.65
C HIS A 414 33.09 -2.58 -14.48
N GLU A 415 31.85 -2.22 -14.23
CA GLU A 415 31.13 -1.19 -15.00
C GLU A 415 31.32 0.21 -14.40
N PRO A 416 31.34 1.27 -15.22
CA PRO A 416 31.61 2.64 -14.77
C PRO A 416 30.70 3.16 -13.67
N SER A 417 29.43 2.75 -13.68
CA SER A 417 28.42 3.22 -12.72
C SER A 417 28.40 2.47 -11.38
N TYR A 418 29.16 1.36 -11.26
CA TYR A 418 29.05 0.44 -10.12
C TYR A 418 29.32 1.10 -8.77
N GLU A 419 30.43 1.82 -8.64
CA GLU A 419 30.82 2.41 -7.34
C GLU A 419 29.82 3.45 -6.85
N LEU A 420 29.33 4.31 -7.75
CA LEU A 420 28.32 5.31 -7.39
C LEU A 420 27.00 4.65 -7.00
N PHE A 421 26.57 3.66 -7.79
CA PHE A 421 25.34 2.91 -7.52
C PHE A 421 25.39 2.23 -6.15
N GLN A 422 26.46 1.54 -5.83
CA GLN A 422 26.62 0.87 -4.52
C GLN A 422 26.62 1.89 -3.38
N LYS A 423 27.35 2.99 -3.53
CA LYS A 423 27.38 4.07 -2.53
C LYS A 423 25.99 4.64 -2.25
N GLU A 424 25.20 4.92 -3.29
CA GLU A 424 23.83 5.45 -3.15
C GLU A 424 22.89 4.42 -2.51
N LYS A 425 22.96 3.16 -2.92
CA LYS A 425 22.19 2.05 -2.35
C LYS A 425 22.50 1.85 -0.88
N GLU A 426 23.78 1.70 -0.52
CA GLU A 426 24.22 1.48 0.86
C GLU A 426 23.89 2.68 1.77
N TYR A 427 24.09 3.90 1.27
CA TYR A 427 23.70 5.11 2.00
C TYR A 427 22.22 5.11 2.34
N THR A 428 21.37 4.80 1.37
CA THR A 428 19.92 4.78 1.55
C THR A 428 19.50 3.72 2.58
N LEU A 429 19.97 2.48 2.43
CA LEU A 429 19.63 1.38 3.34
C LEU A 429 20.14 1.63 4.76
N ARG A 430 21.38 2.10 4.92
CA ARG A 430 21.95 2.47 6.23
C ARG A 430 21.16 3.61 6.87
N SER A 431 20.81 4.64 6.11
CA SER A 431 20.00 5.75 6.61
C SER A 431 18.61 5.31 7.06
N LEU A 432 17.99 4.37 6.36
CA LEU A 432 16.70 3.79 6.76
C LEU A 432 16.85 2.97 8.06
N ALA A 433 17.89 2.16 8.18
CA ALA A 433 18.18 1.40 9.41
C ALA A 433 18.36 2.32 10.64
N GLU A 434 19.17 3.38 10.50
CA GLU A 434 19.37 4.35 11.57
C GLU A 434 18.07 5.06 12.00
N ARG A 435 17.23 5.42 11.02
CA ARG A 435 15.94 6.07 11.28
C ARG A 435 14.94 5.11 11.91
N SER A 436 14.94 3.84 11.50
CA SER A 436 14.12 2.79 12.11
C SER A 436 14.41 2.65 13.59
N GLN A 437 15.69 2.51 13.97
CA GLN A 437 16.10 2.40 15.35
C GLN A 437 15.74 3.65 16.15
N LEU A 438 16.03 4.84 15.60
CA LEU A 438 15.70 6.13 16.24
C LEU A 438 14.21 6.26 16.56
N VAL A 439 13.34 5.87 15.64
CA VAL A 439 11.87 5.95 15.84
C VAL A 439 11.43 5.00 16.95
N VAL A 440 11.87 3.75 16.92
CA VAL A 440 11.50 2.73 17.92
C VAL A 440 11.98 3.11 19.31
N ASP A 441 13.26 3.50 19.44
CA ASP A 441 13.86 3.89 20.75
C ASP A 441 13.14 5.11 21.34
N THR A 442 12.85 6.11 20.50
CA THR A 442 12.17 7.32 20.97
C THR A 442 10.74 7.01 21.40
N LEU A 443 9.98 6.23 20.62
CA LEU A 443 8.62 5.86 20.98
C LEU A 443 8.60 5.09 22.31
N ASN A 444 9.48 4.11 22.48
CA ASN A 444 9.57 3.34 23.73
C ASN A 444 10.05 4.16 24.94
N SER A 445 10.64 5.35 24.73
CA SER A 445 10.98 6.28 25.82
C SER A 445 9.80 7.13 26.29
N ILE A 446 8.66 7.09 25.57
CA ILE A 446 7.46 7.88 25.88
C ILE A 446 6.49 7.01 26.69
N PRO A 447 6.05 7.42 27.89
CA PRO A 447 5.07 6.67 28.66
C PRO A 447 3.79 6.41 27.88
N GLY A 448 3.28 5.18 27.93
CA GLY A 448 2.05 4.80 27.23
C GLY A 448 2.24 4.38 25.76
N PHE A 449 3.48 4.35 25.25
CA PHE A 449 3.78 3.72 23.96
C PHE A 449 4.55 2.41 24.15
N LYS A 450 4.24 1.44 23.30
CA LYS A 450 4.97 0.18 23.17
C LYS A 450 5.16 -0.11 21.67
N ALA A 451 6.40 -0.09 21.21
CA ALA A 451 6.76 -0.39 19.83
C ALA A 451 7.68 -1.61 19.79
N ASN A 452 7.30 -2.61 18.97
CA ASN A 452 8.19 -3.71 18.63
C ASN A 452 9.35 -3.22 17.75
N PRO A 453 10.50 -3.91 17.73
CA PRO A 453 11.57 -3.60 16.80
C PRO A 453 11.06 -3.60 15.35
N ALA A 454 11.38 -2.55 14.60
CA ALA A 454 11.13 -2.53 13.17
C ALA A 454 12.29 -3.23 12.47
N MET A 455 12.20 -4.56 12.36
CA MET A 455 13.24 -5.41 11.76
C MET A 455 13.38 -5.16 10.26
N GLY A 456 12.29 -4.71 9.62
CA GLY A 456 12.27 -4.42 8.19
C GLY A 456 11.15 -3.46 7.77
N ALA A 457 10.90 -3.39 6.47
CA ALA A 457 9.94 -2.50 5.80
C ALA A 457 10.23 -1.00 6.02
N MET A 458 9.21 -0.14 6.08
CA MET A 458 9.38 1.32 6.15
C MET A 458 8.49 1.95 7.23
N TYR A 459 7.99 1.16 8.18
CA TYR A 459 6.97 1.58 9.14
C TYR A 459 7.23 1.05 10.53
N VAL A 460 6.66 1.78 11.50
CA VAL A 460 6.53 1.35 12.89
C VAL A 460 5.05 1.40 13.27
N PHE A 461 4.59 0.42 14.03
CA PHE A 461 3.20 0.25 14.44
C PHE A 461 3.11 0.16 15.97
N PRO A 462 3.30 1.28 16.69
CA PRO A 462 3.28 1.29 18.15
C PRO A 462 1.86 1.14 18.69
N GLN A 463 1.74 0.42 19.78
CA GLN A 463 0.55 0.42 20.64
C GLN A 463 0.52 1.70 21.47
N ILE A 464 -0.69 2.20 21.74
CA ILE A 464 -0.94 3.38 22.57
C ILE A 464 -1.85 2.99 23.74
N ASP A 465 -1.43 3.28 24.95
CA ASP A 465 -2.27 3.18 26.13
C ASP A 465 -3.13 4.44 26.26
N LEU A 466 -4.38 4.37 25.83
CA LEU A 466 -5.32 5.49 25.89
C LEU A 466 -6.05 5.54 27.22
N PRO A 467 -6.11 6.72 27.89
CA PRO A 467 -6.89 6.92 29.10
C PRO A 467 -8.38 6.63 28.89
N LYS A 468 -9.05 6.07 29.88
CA LYS A 468 -10.50 5.76 29.83
C LYS A 468 -11.35 6.98 29.45
N LYS A 469 -11.01 8.18 29.95
CA LYS A 469 -11.75 9.41 29.58
C LYS A 469 -11.55 9.78 28.10
N ALA A 470 -10.39 9.52 27.51
CA ALA A 470 -10.16 9.74 26.09
C ALA A 470 -10.99 8.77 25.22
N ILE A 471 -11.08 7.49 25.63
CA ILE A 471 -11.93 6.48 24.99
C ILE A 471 -13.39 6.92 25.03
N GLN A 472 -13.87 7.35 26.20
CA GLN A 472 -15.24 7.85 26.35
C GLN A 472 -15.51 9.14 25.54
N ALA A 473 -14.51 10.02 25.41
CA ALA A 473 -14.64 11.21 24.57
C ALA A 473 -14.76 10.84 23.09
N ALA A 474 -13.96 9.90 22.61
CA ALA A 474 -14.05 9.37 21.26
C ALA A 474 -15.42 8.74 20.96
N GLU A 475 -15.92 7.90 21.88
CA GLU A 475 -17.25 7.27 21.77
C GLU A 475 -18.37 8.30 21.69
N LYS A 476 -18.30 9.38 22.48
CA LYS A 476 -19.29 10.49 22.42
C LYS A 476 -19.28 11.22 21.08
N GLU A 477 -18.13 11.28 20.42
CA GLU A 477 -17.97 11.84 19.07
C GLU A 477 -18.27 10.83 17.96
N GLY A 478 -18.62 9.59 18.29
CA GLY A 478 -18.88 8.52 17.32
C GLY A 478 -17.61 8.06 16.59
N GLN A 479 -16.43 8.26 17.18
CA GLN A 479 -15.13 7.92 16.60
C GLN A 479 -14.50 6.72 17.29
N GLN A 480 -13.65 5.98 16.54
CA GLN A 480 -12.74 5.03 17.16
C GLN A 480 -11.68 5.78 17.99
N PRO A 481 -11.25 5.26 19.14
CA PRO A 481 -10.31 5.96 20.03
C PRO A 481 -8.95 6.31 19.39
N ASP A 482 -8.41 5.45 18.55
CA ASP A 482 -7.19 5.69 17.80
C ASP A 482 -7.36 6.74 16.68
N VAL A 483 -8.53 6.80 16.06
CA VAL A 483 -8.90 7.85 15.09
C VAL A 483 -8.99 9.20 15.80
N PHE A 484 -9.69 9.27 16.94
CA PHE A 484 -9.79 10.46 17.76
C PHE A 484 -8.41 10.99 18.17
N TYR A 485 -7.53 10.09 18.67
CA TYR A 485 -6.14 10.44 18.99
C TYR A 485 -5.40 11.03 17.79
N ALA A 486 -5.50 10.38 16.62
CA ALA A 486 -4.81 10.81 15.41
C ALA A 486 -5.28 12.18 14.90
N PHE A 487 -6.58 12.50 15.00
CA PHE A 487 -7.10 13.83 14.68
C PHE A 487 -6.59 14.90 15.65
N LYS A 488 -6.59 14.63 16.96
CA LYS A 488 -6.03 15.54 17.97
C LYS A 488 -4.55 15.79 17.74
N LEU A 489 -3.77 14.75 17.40
CA LEU A 489 -2.37 14.85 17.02
C LEU A 489 -2.17 15.76 15.80
N LEU A 490 -2.91 15.53 14.73
CA LEU A 490 -2.83 16.29 13.49
C LEU A 490 -3.14 17.78 13.73
N GLU A 491 -4.25 18.10 14.39
CA GLU A 491 -4.67 19.49 14.63
C GLU A 491 -3.70 20.24 15.57
N SER A 492 -3.03 19.53 16.50
CA SER A 492 -2.12 20.15 17.47
C SER A 492 -0.69 20.29 16.96
N THR A 493 -0.22 19.40 16.09
CA THR A 493 1.21 19.30 15.71
C THR A 493 1.48 19.28 14.22
N GLY A 494 0.47 19.09 13.40
CA GLY A 494 0.63 18.86 11.95
C GLY A 494 1.12 17.46 11.59
N ILE A 495 1.29 16.54 12.55
CA ILE A 495 1.73 15.16 12.27
C ILE A 495 0.54 14.33 11.81
N CYS A 496 0.60 13.83 10.58
CA CYS A 496 -0.40 12.95 9.99
C CYS A 496 0.10 11.49 10.04
N VAL A 497 -0.54 10.66 10.87
CA VAL A 497 -0.31 9.19 10.96
C VAL A 497 -1.50 8.44 10.38
N ILE A 498 -1.47 7.10 10.35
CA ILE A 498 -2.68 6.32 10.04
C ILE A 498 -3.11 5.58 11.30
N PRO A 499 -4.37 5.74 11.76
CA PRO A 499 -4.93 5.01 12.89
C PRO A 499 -4.85 3.49 12.69
N GLY A 500 -4.62 2.73 13.74
CA GLY A 500 -4.49 1.28 13.73
C GLY A 500 -5.74 0.56 13.24
N SER A 501 -6.92 1.09 13.58
CA SER A 501 -8.22 0.59 13.10
C SER A 501 -8.30 0.49 11.58
N GLY A 502 -7.59 1.35 10.83
CA GLY A 502 -7.50 1.30 9.37
C GLY A 502 -6.71 0.10 8.82
N PHE A 503 -5.92 -0.58 9.65
CA PHE A 503 -5.19 -1.81 9.31
C PHE A 503 -5.86 -3.05 9.91
N GLY A 504 -6.86 -2.87 10.78
CA GLY A 504 -7.33 -3.84 11.72
C GLY A 504 -6.38 -3.98 12.93
N GLN A 505 -6.95 -4.29 14.08
CA GLN A 505 -6.22 -4.51 15.33
C GLN A 505 -7.06 -5.38 16.27
N ARG A 506 -6.44 -5.98 17.28
CA ARG A 506 -7.19 -6.74 18.30
C ARG A 506 -8.17 -5.81 19.03
N PRO A 507 -9.40 -6.24 19.29
CA PRO A 507 -10.35 -5.46 20.09
C PRO A 507 -9.74 -5.05 21.44
N GLY A 508 -9.89 -3.78 21.80
CA GLY A 508 -9.36 -3.22 23.05
C GLY A 508 -7.89 -2.79 23.00
N THR A 509 -7.21 -2.93 21.86
CA THR A 509 -5.88 -2.38 21.62
C THR A 509 -5.97 -1.19 20.65
N TYR A 510 -5.08 -0.23 20.81
CA TYR A 510 -5.04 0.99 19.98
C TYR A 510 -3.64 1.21 19.45
N HIS A 511 -3.55 1.52 18.16
CA HIS A 511 -2.28 1.69 17.47
C HIS A 511 -2.35 2.86 16.49
N PHE A 512 -1.19 3.25 15.98
CA PHE A 512 -1.08 4.00 14.72
C PHE A 512 0.11 3.51 13.91
N ARG A 513 0.06 3.71 12.60
CA ARG A 513 1.23 3.51 11.75
C ARG A 513 1.93 4.84 11.48
N THR A 514 3.22 4.90 11.72
CA THR A 514 4.10 5.97 11.27
C THR A 514 5.19 5.44 10.33
N THR A 515 5.67 6.29 9.41
CA THR A 515 6.79 5.94 8.52
C THR A 515 8.13 6.37 9.11
N ILE A 516 9.20 5.66 8.73
CA ILE A 516 10.60 6.02 9.03
C ILE A 516 11.23 6.87 7.90
N LEU A 517 10.47 7.26 6.88
CA LEU A 517 10.98 7.87 5.65
C LEU A 517 11.45 9.33 5.75
N PRO A 518 10.89 10.21 6.60
CA PRO A 518 11.41 11.57 6.71
C PRO A 518 12.89 11.59 7.08
N GLN A 519 13.63 12.60 6.63
CA GLN A 519 15.06 12.74 6.94
C GLN A 519 15.30 12.83 8.46
N LYS A 520 16.49 12.41 8.93
CA LYS A 520 16.81 12.18 10.34
C LYS A 520 16.45 13.36 11.24
N GLU A 521 16.74 14.60 10.81
CA GLU A 521 16.43 15.82 11.56
C GLU A 521 14.93 16.09 11.65
N LYS A 522 14.19 15.83 10.57
CA LYS A 522 12.72 15.93 10.57
C LYS A 522 12.10 14.88 11.48
N ILE A 523 12.62 13.66 11.50
CA ILE A 523 12.16 12.60 12.41
C ILE A 523 12.36 13.01 13.87
N LYS A 524 13.53 13.54 14.23
CA LYS A 524 13.79 14.01 15.61
C LYS A 524 12.79 15.08 16.04
N ALA A 525 12.59 16.10 15.20
CA ALA A 525 11.63 17.17 15.47
C ALA A 525 10.18 16.64 15.56
N MET A 526 9.81 15.72 14.66
CA MET A 526 8.49 15.07 14.66
C MET A 526 8.25 14.29 15.96
N LEU A 527 9.22 13.47 16.38
CA LEU A 527 9.11 12.64 17.58
C LEU A 527 9.07 13.49 18.85
N GLU A 528 9.81 14.59 18.91
CA GLU A 528 9.75 15.52 20.05
C GLU A 528 8.37 16.20 20.12
N SER A 529 7.81 16.64 18.99
CA SER A 529 6.45 17.19 18.93
C SER A 529 5.39 16.17 19.32
N LEU A 530 5.54 14.92 18.87
CA LEU A 530 4.68 13.80 19.25
C LEU A 530 4.73 13.55 20.76
N LYS A 531 5.92 13.52 21.36
CA LYS A 531 6.13 13.33 22.79
C LYS A 531 5.43 14.41 23.61
N GLN A 532 5.66 15.69 23.25
CA GLN A 532 5.03 16.82 23.94
C GLN A 532 3.50 16.79 23.83
N PHE A 533 2.98 16.47 22.65
CA PHE A 533 1.56 16.29 22.46
C PHE A 533 1.02 15.17 23.32
N HIS A 534 1.65 13.99 23.29
CA HIS A 534 1.17 12.82 24.01
C HIS A 534 1.12 13.04 25.52
N ILE A 535 2.14 13.66 26.10
CA ILE A 535 2.15 14.00 27.54
C ILE A 535 0.96 14.91 27.88
N LYS A 536 0.74 15.98 27.09
CA LYS A 536 -0.41 16.87 27.29
C LYS A 536 -1.76 16.15 27.13
N PHE A 537 -1.85 15.26 26.14
CA PHE A 537 -3.04 14.46 25.93
C PHE A 537 -3.33 13.54 27.11
N LEU A 538 -2.34 12.89 27.69
CA LEU A 538 -2.50 12.07 28.90
C LEU A 538 -2.95 12.92 30.10
N GLU A 539 -2.44 14.15 30.25
CA GLU A 539 -2.86 15.08 31.30
C GLU A 539 -4.30 15.55 31.12
N GLU A 540 -4.70 15.88 29.89
CA GLU A 540 -6.08 16.34 29.55
C GLU A 540 -7.14 15.27 29.85
N TYR A 541 -6.81 13.99 29.62
CA TYR A 541 -7.74 12.87 29.76
C TYR A 541 -7.43 11.97 30.98
N LYS A 542 -6.67 12.45 31.94
CA LYS A 542 -6.30 11.72 33.17
C LYS A 542 -7.48 11.32 34.06
#